data_ac983777337ab56417af3afdb8de80ba
#
_entry.id   ac983777337ab56417af3afdb8de80ba
#
_cell.length_a   1.000
_cell.length_b   1.000
_cell.length_c   1.000
_cell.angle_alpha   90.00
_cell.angle_beta   90.00
_cell.angle_gamma   90.00
#
_symmetry.space_group_name_H-M   'P 1'
#
loop_
_entity.id
_entity.type
_entity.pdbx_description
1 polymer ?
#
loop_
_entity_poly.entity_id
_entity_poly.type
_entity_poly.pdbx_seq_one_letter_code
_entity_poly.pdbx_strand_id
1 'polypeptide(L)'
;MLLFGGVLVAQPVANDLKKHSRFFKTYMRESFPDFEIRDGEYLFILPTGCRNCVEQATDYLSAHLDLITGKYQAMLVSAVTLKKVPSNIREKVPNLLCDATNKLDRMSFGIDGVSVLKIKNGRIMACKSMTVEDLKNPADFFVPIP
;
A
#
# COMPACT_ATOMS: atom_id res chain seq x y z
N MET A 1 26.50 -9.64 -8.79
CA MET A 1 25.86 -9.13 -8.83
C MET A 1 24.96 -8.78 -9.03
N LEU A 2 24.72 -8.89 -9.07
CA LEU A 2 23.82 -8.51 -9.20
C LEU A 2 23.01 -8.05 -9.40
N LEU A 3 22.80 -7.99 -9.28
CA LEU A 3 22.00 -7.54 -9.47
C LEU A 3 21.23 -7.27 -9.53
N PHE A 4 20.95 -7.33 -9.30
CA PHE A 4 20.22 -6.98 -9.28
C PHE A 4 19.71 -6.22 -9.36
N GLY A 5 20.08 -6.36 -9.37
CA GLY A 5 19.71 -4.99 -9.12
C GLY A 5 18.39 -4.55 -9.66
N GLY A 6 17.92 -5.19 -10.59
CA GLY A 6 16.66 -4.77 -11.19
C GLY A 6 15.49 -4.74 -10.24
N VAL A 7 15.62 -5.41 -9.13
CA VAL A 7 14.55 -5.35 -8.14
C VAL A 7 14.78 -4.12 -7.29
N LEU A 8 14.15 -3.04 -7.67
CA LEU A 8 14.28 -1.77 -6.99
C LEU A 8 13.22 -1.60 -5.92
N VAL A 9 13.00 -2.66 -5.18
CA VAL A 9 12.20 -2.56 -3.98
C VAL A 9 13.05 -1.81 -2.97
N ALA A 10 12.58 -0.65 -2.53
CA ALA A 10 13.25 0.08 -1.48
C ALA A 10 13.16 -0.76 -0.23
N GLN A 11 14.27 -1.35 0.16
CA GLN A 11 14.32 -2.15 1.38
C GLN A 11 14.96 -1.33 2.48
N PRO A 12 14.21 -0.96 3.52
CA PRO A 12 14.79 -0.29 4.66
C PRO A 12 15.83 -1.18 5.32
N VAL A 13 16.79 -0.59 6.02
CA VAL A 13 17.74 -1.35 6.82
C VAL A 13 17.01 -2.09 7.94
N ALA A 14 17.59 -3.17 8.46
CA ALA A 14 16.94 -4.06 9.41
C ALA A 14 16.32 -3.35 10.61
N ASN A 15 17.00 -2.34 11.19
CA ASN A 15 16.49 -1.59 12.32
C ASN A 15 15.24 -0.79 11.98
N ASP A 16 15.21 -0.21 10.77
CA ASP A 16 14.06 0.55 10.29
C ASP A 16 12.87 -0.38 10.03
N LEU A 17 13.12 -1.57 9.50
CA LEU A 17 12.08 -2.57 9.30
C LEU A 17 11.41 -2.94 10.62
N LYS A 18 12.20 -3.15 11.66
CA LYS A 18 11.68 -3.49 12.99
C LYS A 18 10.85 -2.35 13.57
N LYS A 19 11.34 -1.12 13.46
CA LYS A 19 10.64 0.08 13.90
C LYS A 19 9.35 0.28 13.12
N HIS A 20 9.42 0.18 11.80
CA HIS A 20 8.26 0.33 10.93
C HIS A 20 7.21 -0.76 11.18
N SER A 21 7.65 -1.98 11.47
CA SER A 21 6.73 -3.07 11.80
C SER A 21 5.93 -2.77 13.07
N ARG A 22 6.58 -2.21 14.09
CA ARG A 22 5.89 -1.79 15.31
C ARG A 22 4.88 -0.68 15.03
N PHE A 23 5.27 0.30 14.23
CA PHE A 23 4.38 1.40 13.87
C PHE A 23 3.17 0.89 13.08
N PHE A 24 3.39 -0.02 12.15
CA PHE A 24 2.31 -0.60 11.38
C PHE A 24 1.32 -1.34 12.28
N LYS A 25 1.81 -2.18 13.18
CA LYS A 25 0.95 -2.92 14.12
C LYS A 25 0.15 -1.97 15.01
N THR A 26 0.82 -0.96 15.56
CA THR A 26 0.17 0.03 16.42
C THR A 26 -0.90 0.79 15.65
N TYR A 27 -0.55 1.23 14.46
CA TYR A 27 -1.47 1.94 13.58
C TYR A 27 -2.71 1.10 13.29
N MET A 28 -2.53 -0.15 12.89
CA MET A 28 -3.65 -1.03 12.54
C MET A 28 -4.52 -1.33 13.76
N ARG A 29 -3.92 -1.58 14.91
CA ARG A 29 -4.66 -1.85 16.13
C ARG A 29 -5.48 -0.66 16.57
N GLU A 30 -4.94 0.54 16.48
CA GLU A 30 -5.63 1.76 16.89
C GLU A 30 -6.69 2.22 15.92
N SER A 31 -6.41 2.08 14.63
CA SER A 31 -7.28 2.60 13.58
C SER A 31 -8.33 1.59 13.13
N PHE A 32 -7.99 0.31 13.13
CA PHE A 32 -8.85 -0.75 12.63
C PHE A 32 -8.80 -1.96 13.58
N PRO A 33 -9.32 -1.81 14.82
CA PRO A 33 -9.17 -2.85 15.84
C PRO A 33 -9.81 -4.18 15.48
N ASP A 34 -10.83 -4.17 14.62
CA ASP A 34 -11.52 -5.40 14.21
C ASP A 34 -10.85 -6.09 13.04
N PHE A 35 -9.83 -5.48 12.44
CA PHE A 35 -9.12 -6.07 11.32
C PHE A 35 -7.96 -6.93 11.82
N GLU A 36 -7.94 -8.19 11.40
CA GLU A 36 -6.86 -9.10 11.73
C GLU A 36 -5.73 -8.99 10.71
N ILE A 37 -4.53 -8.69 11.19
CA ILE A 37 -3.35 -8.60 10.32
C ILE A 37 -2.93 -10.01 9.90
N ARG A 38 -2.95 -10.27 8.59
CA ARG A 38 -2.56 -11.55 8.00
C ARG A 38 -1.34 -11.37 7.13
N ASP A 39 -0.66 -12.49 6.85
CA ASP A 39 0.44 -12.51 5.91
C ASP A 39 -0.07 -12.14 4.51
N GLY A 40 0.71 -11.37 3.78
CA GLY A 40 0.36 -10.97 2.43
C GLY A 40 0.72 -9.53 2.14
N GLU A 41 0.15 -9.01 1.06
CA GLU A 41 0.42 -7.65 0.62
C GLU A 41 -0.73 -6.72 0.98
N TYR A 42 -0.36 -5.50 1.37
CA TYR A 42 -1.28 -4.43 1.76
C TYR A 42 -1.03 -3.24 0.84
N LEU A 43 -2.09 -2.74 0.24
CA LEU A 43 -2.03 -1.60 -0.67
C LEU A 43 -2.45 -0.33 0.05
N PHE A 44 -1.61 0.70 -0.02
CA PHE A 44 -1.90 2.02 0.54
C PHE A 44 -2.06 3.02 -0.60
N ILE A 45 -3.09 3.83 -0.53
CA ILE A 45 -3.29 4.93 -1.47
C ILE A 45 -3.46 6.22 -0.69
N LEU A 46 -2.37 6.98 -0.63
CA LEU A 46 -2.28 8.22 0.12
C LEU A 46 -2.08 9.40 -0.83
N PRO A 47 -2.46 10.63 -0.42
CA PRO A 47 -2.38 11.80 -1.30
C PRO A 47 -0.96 12.34 -1.47
N THR A 48 0.03 11.73 -0.83
CA THR A 48 1.43 12.13 -0.89
C THR A 48 2.17 11.43 -2.04
N GLY A 49 3.44 11.77 -2.23
CA GLY A 49 4.28 11.14 -3.23
C GLY A 49 4.06 11.69 -4.63
N CYS A 50 4.05 10.82 -5.61
CA CYS A 50 3.93 11.17 -7.02
C CYS A 50 2.59 11.84 -7.31
N ARG A 51 2.63 12.99 -7.97
CA ARG A 51 1.46 13.85 -8.19
C ARG A 51 0.27 13.14 -8.85
N ASN A 52 0.53 12.36 -9.88
CA ASN A 52 -0.54 11.68 -10.63
C ASN A 52 -0.68 10.22 -10.28
N CYS A 53 0.06 9.72 -9.30
CA CYS A 53 0.08 8.30 -8.98
C CYS A 53 -1.26 7.81 -8.43
N VAL A 54 -1.92 8.60 -7.59
CA VAL A 54 -3.21 8.21 -7.02
C VAL A 54 -4.24 8.01 -8.14
N GLU A 55 -4.34 8.99 -9.04
CA GLU A 55 -5.32 8.93 -10.12
C GLU A 55 -5.03 7.76 -11.07
N GLN A 56 -3.78 7.62 -11.50
CA GLN A 56 -3.38 6.56 -12.41
C GLN A 56 -3.56 5.18 -11.76
N ALA A 57 -3.20 5.05 -10.50
CA ALA A 57 -3.38 3.78 -9.77
C ALA A 57 -4.85 3.42 -9.64
N THR A 58 -5.69 4.37 -9.24
CA THR A 58 -7.13 4.08 -9.05
C THR A 58 -7.81 3.79 -10.37
N ASP A 59 -7.42 4.47 -11.46
CA ASP A 59 -7.94 4.19 -12.80
C ASP A 59 -7.56 2.77 -13.23
N TYR A 60 -6.30 2.39 -13.04
CA TYR A 60 -5.82 1.06 -13.39
C TYR A 60 -6.55 -0.02 -12.58
N LEU A 61 -6.64 0.16 -11.28
CA LEU A 61 -7.30 -0.81 -10.39
C LEU A 61 -8.80 -0.91 -10.68
N SER A 62 -9.43 0.20 -11.02
CA SER A 62 -10.85 0.21 -11.38
C SER A 62 -11.12 -0.64 -12.63
N ALA A 63 -10.17 -0.65 -13.56
CA ALA A 63 -10.25 -1.47 -14.76
C ALA A 63 -9.83 -2.93 -14.54
N HIS A 64 -9.20 -3.23 -13.38
CA HIS A 64 -8.65 -4.55 -13.08
C HIS A 64 -8.99 -4.97 -11.66
N LEU A 65 -10.28 -5.00 -11.34
CA LEU A 65 -10.76 -5.29 -9.99
C LEU A 65 -10.30 -6.64 -9.45
N ASP A 66 -10.07 -7.61 -10.33
CA ASP A 66 -9.60 -8.94 -9.94
C ASP A 66 -8.26 -8.88 -9.19
N LEU A 67 -7.43 -7.91 -9.53
CA LEU A 67 -6.15 -7.73 -8.84
C LEU A 67 -6.35 -7.40 -7.37
N ILE A 68 -7.32 -6.54 -7.08
CA ILE A 68 -7.51 -6.07 -5.70
C ILE A 68 -8.20 -7.13 -4.87
N THR A 69 -9.26 -7.72 -5.40
CA THR A 69 -10.14 -8.61 -4.63
C THR A 69 -9.46 -9.91 -4.21
N GLY A 70 -8.47 -10.37 -4.98
CA GLY A 70 -7.79 -11.63 -4.70
C GLY A 70 -6.35 -11.48 -4.23
N LYS A 71 -5.76 -10.29 -4.35
CA LYS A 71 -4.33 -10.12 -4.15
C LYS A 71 -3.97 -9.45 -2.83
N TYR A 72 -4.67 -8.39 -2.47
CA TYR A 72 -4.32 -7.60 -1.29
C TYR A 72 -5.19 -8.00 -0.09
N GLN A 73 -4.55 -8.07 1.07
CA GLN A 73 -5.26 -8.35 2.34
C GLN A 73 -6.14 -7.18 2.73
N ALA A 74 -5.71 -5.97 2.42
CA ALA A 74 -6.48 -4.76 2.63
C ALA A 74 -6.00 -3.66 1.69
N MET A 75 -6.89 -2.73 1.41
CA MET A 75 -6.57 -1.50 0.70
C MET A 75 -6.85 -0.34 1.66
N LEU A 76 -5.80 0.40 2.02
CA LEU A 76 -5.91 1.48 2.98
C LEU A 76 -5.85 2.82 2.27
N VAL A 77 -6.82 3.67 2.55
CA VAL A 77 -6.91 4.99 1.94
C VAL A 77 -7.08 6.05 3.01
N SER A 78 -6.57 7.25 2.76
CA SER A 78 -6.86 8.40 3.62
C SER A 78 -8.27 8.93 3.31
N ALA A 79 -8.82 9.72 4.22
CA ALA A 79 -10.13 10.34 4.00
C ALA A 79 -10.15 11.20 2.73
N VAL A 80 -9.06 11.90 2.46
CA VAL A 80 -8.91 12.73 1.25
C VAL A 80 -8.89 11.86 -0.01
N THR A 81 -8.15 10.77 0.03
CA THR A 81 -8.02 9.86 -1.11
C THR A 81 -9.32 9.13 -1.39
N LEU A 82 -10.09 8.81 -0.36
CA LEU A 82 -11.35 8.07 -0.53
C LEU A 82 -12.28 8.74 -1.53
N LYS A 83 -12.29 10.06 -1.57
CA LYS A 83 -13.13 10.84 -2.49
C LYS A 83 -12.75 10.61 -3.95
N LYS A 84 -11.51 10.20 -4.20
CA LYS A 84 -10.98 9.96 -5.54
C LYS A 84 -11.07 8.50 -5.96
N VAL A 85 -11.44 7.63 -5.03
CA VAL A 85 -11.57 6.19 -5.33
C VAL A 85 -12.88 5.95 -6.07
N PRO A 86 -12.82 5.35 -7.26
CA PRO A 86 -14.04 5.05 -8.04
C PRO A 86 -15.03 4.18 -7.26
N SER A 87 -16.32 4.37 -7.53
CA SER A 87 -17.38 3.67 -6.80
C SER A 87 -17.30 2.15 -6.96
N ASN A 88 -16.88 1.65 -8.12
CA ASN A 88 -16.75 0.20 -8.31
C ASN A 88 -15.69 -0.40 -7.39
N ILE A 89 -14.60 0.31 -7.09
CA ILE A 89 -13.62 -0.14 -6.11
C ILE A 89 -14.25 -0.14 -4.72
N ARG A 90 -14.93 0.95 -4.34
CA ARG A 90 -15.55 1.05 -3.02
C ARG A 90 -16.58 -0.04 -2.77
N GLU A 91 -17.30 -0.43 -3.80
CA GLU A 91 -18.35 -1.44 -3.69
C GLU A 91 -17.81 -2.88 -3.71
N LYS A 92 -16.72 -3.12 -4.44
CA LYS A 92 -16.23 -4.48 -4.71
C LYS A 92 -15.07 -4.92 -3.85
N VAL A 93 -14.32 -3.99 -3.25
CA VAL A 93 -13.16 -4.37 -2.44
C VAL A 93 -13.61 -4.68 -1.01
N PRO A 94 -13.49 -5.93 -0.56
CA PRO A 94 -14.05 -6.33 0.75
C PRO A 94 -13.34 -5.70 1.95
N ASN A 95 -12.04 -5.42 1.83
CA ASN A 95 -11.26 -4.86 2.92
C ASN A 95 -10.71 -3.49 2.55
N LEU A 96 -11.59 -2.58 2.16
CA LEU A 96 -11.25 -1.18 1.96
C LEU A 96 -11.34 -0.48 3.31
N LEU A 97 -10.19 -0.06 3.84
CA LEU A 97 -10.08 0.58 5.15
C LEU A 97 -9.78 2.07 4.97
N CYS A 98 -10.63 2.91 5.51
CA CYS A 98 -10.43 4.36 5.41
C CYS A 98 -9.84 4.92 6.70
N ASP A 99 -8.70 5.59 6.59
CA ASP A 99 -8.07 6.29 7.71
C ASP A 99 -8.73 7.67 7.87
N ALA A 100 -9.81 7.71 8.60
CA ALA A 100 -10.61 8.91 8.77
C ALA A 100 -9.90 10.02 9.57
N THR A 101 -8.90 9.66 10.37
CA THR A 101 -8.20 10.60 11.24
C THR A 101 -6.84 11.03 10.70
N ASN A 102 -6.46 10.55 9.51
CA ASN A 102 -5.18 10.84 8.87
C ASN A 102 -3.97 10.52 9.74
N LYS A 103 -4.06 9.45 10.53
CA LYS A 103 -2.95 9.01 11.38
C LYS A 103 -1.73 8.60 10.55
N LEU A 104 -1.95 8.14 9.32
CA LEU A 104 -0.87 7.75 8.44
C LEU A 104 0.11 8.90 8.15
N ASP A 105 -0.38 10.13 8.16
CA ASP A 105 0.49 11.29 7.93
C ASP A 105 1.46 11.50 9.09
N ARG A 106 1.12 10.97 10.27
CA ARG A 106 1.92 11.15 11.48
C ARG A 106 2.76 9.93 11.83
N MET A 107 2.41 8.78 11.28
CA MET A 107 3.11 7.53 11.56
C MET A 107 3.90 7.13 10.32
N SER A 108 5.21 7.21 10.41
CA SER A 108 6.08 6.83 9.30
C SER A 108 6.49 5.37 9.44
N PHE A 109 6.08 4.55 8.48
CA PHE A 109 6.58 3.18 8.38
C PHE A 109 6.96 2.81 6.94
N GLY A 110 7.57 3.78 6.26
CA GLY A 110 8.18 3.55 4.96
C GLY A 110 7.25 3.60 3.77
N ILE A 111 6.04 4.15 3.94
CA ILE A 111 5.10 4.30 2.85
C ILE A 111 4.95 5.76 2.43
N ASP A 112 4.65 5.97 1.16
CA ASP A 112 4.41 7.29 0.60
C ASP A 112 3.57 7.15 -0.67
N GLY A 113 2.49 7.91 -0.76
CA GLY A 113 1.60 7.86 -1.92
C GLY A 113 0.98 6.49 -2.12
N VAL A 114 1.10 5.96 -3.33
CA VAL A 114 0.64 4.60 -3.64
C VAL A 114 1.78 3.64 -3.30
N SER A 115 1.55 2.79 -2.31
CA SER A 115 2.59 1.91 -1.78
C SER A 115 2.04 0.52 -1.50
N VAL A 116 2.93 -0.47 -1.56
CA VAL A 116 2.60 -1.85 -1.21
C VAL A 116 3.56 -2.30 -0.12
N LEU A 117 2.99 -2.84 0.97
CA LEU A 117 3.76 -3.49 2.04
C LEU A 117 3.57 -5.00 1.94
N LYS A 118 4.65 -5.74 2.06
CA LYS A 118 4.61 -7.20 2.20
C LYS A 118 4.81 -7.54 3.68
N ILE A 119 3.82 -8.20 4.27
CA ILE A 119 3.82 -8.56 5.69
C ILE A 119 3.93 -10.08 5.83
N LYS A 120 4.80 -10.51 6.73
CA LYS A 120 4.92 -11.92 7.11
C LYS A 120 5.18 -12.02 8.61
N ASN A 121 4.38 -12.83 9.30
CA ASN A 121 4.46 -13.00 10.76
C ASN A 121 4.41 -11.66 11.51
N GLY A 122 3.57 -10.74 11.02
CA GLY A 122 3.40 -9.42 11.62
C GLY A 122 4.54 -8.45 11.37
N ARG A 123 5.50 -8.80 10.49
CA ARG A 123 6.65 -7.96 10.16
C ARG A 123 6.60 -7.47 8.74
N ILE A 124 7.05 -6.24 8.53
CA ILE A 124 7.23 -5.72 7.19
C ILE A 124 8.47 -6.36 6.58
N MET A 125 8.27 -7.09 5.51
CA MET A 125 9.36 -7.77 4.78
C MET A 125 9.88 -6.92 3.64
N ALA A 126 9.02 -6.14 3.02
CA ALA A 126 9.39 -5.29 1.91
C ALA A 126 8.33 -4.20 1.72
N CYS A 127 8.75 -3.13 1.07
CA CYS A 127 7.88 -1.99 0.76
C CYS A 127 8.28 -1.45 -0.61
N LYS A 128 7.31 -1.06 -1.41
CA LYS A 128 7.58 -0.30 -2.62
C LYS A 128 6.55 0.82 -2.75
N SER A 129 7.00 1.97 -3.26
CA SER A 129 6.15 3.12 -3.52
C SER A 129 6.16 3.45 -5.00
N MET A 130 4.98 3.79 -5.54
CA MET A 130 4.85 4.14 -6.95
C MET A 130 5.57 5.44 -7.26
N THR A 131 6.30 5.45 -8.36
CA THR A 131 7.03 6.61 -8.85
C THR A 131 6.46 7.06 -10.19
N VAL A 132 6.93 8.20 -10.68
CA VAL A 132 6.57 8.70 -12.01
C VAL A 132 6.89 7.67 -13.10
N GLU A 133 7.99 6.92 -12.95
CA GLU A 133 8.35 5.89 -13.91
C GLU A 133 7.31 4.77 -14.00
N ASP A 134 6.68 4.44 -12.89
CA ASP A 134 5.67 3.39 -12.86
C ASP A 134 4.41 3.77 -13.64
N LEU A 135 4.20 5.06 -13.89
CA LEU A 135 3.04 5.52 -14.66
C LEU A 135 3.09 5.09 -16.12
N LYS A 136 4.27 4.76 -16.62
CA LYS A 136 4.43 4.28 -18.01
C LYS A 136 3.81 2.91 -18.19
N ASN A 137 3.85 2.10 -17.14
CA ASN A 137 3.27 0.75 -17.15
C ASN A 137 2.81 0.38 -15.75
N PRO A 138 1.62 0.85 -15.31
CA PRO A 138 1.12 0.58 -13.97
C PRO A 138 1.02 -0.91 -13.63
N ALA A 139 0.82 -1.76 -14.63
CA ALA A 139 0.72 -3.20 -14.43
C ALA A 139 1.96 -3.76 -13.71
N ASP A 140 3.15 -3.26 -14.04
CA ASP A 140 4.40 -3.75 -13.45
C ASP A 140 4.49 -3.42 -11.96
N PHE A 141 3.90 -2.30 -11.56
CA PHE A 141 3.90 -1.93 -10.14
C PHE A 141 3.07 -2.91 -9.31
N PHE A 142 1.97 -3.41 -9.86
CA PHE A 142 1.04 -4.26 -9.13
C PHE A 142 1.37 -5.75 -9.19
N VAL A 143 2.56 -6.14 -9.68
CA VAL A 143 3.02 -7.52 -9.56
C VAL A 143 3.41 -7.80 -8.11
N PRO A 144 3.27 -9.06 -7.64
CA PRO A 144 3.65 -9.41 -6.27
C PRO A 144 5.11 -9.10 -5.98
N ILE A 145 5.39 -8.66 -4.76
CA ILE A 145 6.76 -8.50 -4.27
C ILE A 145 7.35 -9.90 -4.05
N PRO A 146 8.51 -10.21 -4.65
CA PRO A 146 9.12 -11.54 -4.52
C PRO A 146 9.54 -11.87 -3.10
#